data_9b5dcb8f1ff27e15934a48788c985502
#
_entry.id   9b5dcb8f1ff27e15934a48788c985502
#
_cell.length_a   1.000
_cell.length_b   1.000
_cell.length_c   1.000
_cell.angle_alpha   90.00
_cell.angle_beta   90.00
_cell.angle_gamma   90.00
#
_symmetry.space_group_name_H-M   'P 1'
#
loop_
_entity.id
_entity.type
_entity.pdbx_description
1 polymer ?
#
loop_
_entity_poly.entity_id
_entity_poly.type
_entity_poly.pdbx_seq_one_letter_code
_entity_poly.pdbx_strand_id
1 'polypeptide(L)'
;MKRFTLIIDGHNFFFRSLWSCFRQGSKTKILSTQKDIDAYEKKMMVDFCSVVKSVSPIVNDIVFIRDSHSWRKDLLLEHEYKGNRKKTQDDIDMLGFGDAVDNFTETLVNFGIKVSQADRSEGDDLIYAWSNYLFNSGKSSLILSTDKDLNQLIKCVNDIHIIQYSPVSNKLYVSKESNDIIKSIGKRKEVQMENLFDELFTISIENDPFEKFVNGTDIEEVYPEEIRFSKIIGGDVSDNIYPVYFKRGDGTVKSKGLGPKTVKKIYDTFKGKLGCEFDYHIYSNDDVMKMLCNIIYEIAKINDEEFTKRMLLENIKTNTRLVALTDESIPSDIIDNMMDSINEERIKKSVILSKITRENIFAKSRFKEYKTNIQFDSSMMSGVKTNNSNNMDFIIG
;
A
#
# COMPACT_ATOMS: atom_id res chain seq x y z
N MET A 1 -23.56 -8.93 4.77
CA MET A 1 -22.70 -8.73 3.56
C MET A 1 -21.70 -7.65 3.87
N LYS A 2 -20.41 -7.98 4.02
CA LYS A 2 -19.36 -6.99 4.26
C LYS A 2 -19.08 -6.25 2.96
N ARG A 3 -19.14 -4.92 3.00
CA ARG A 3 -18.81 -4.05 1.86
C ARG A 3 -17.69 -3.10 2.25
N PHE A 4 -16.70 -3.02 1.38
CA PHE A 4 -15.50 -2.24 1.58
C PHE A 4 -15.52 -0.96 0.74
N THR A 5 -14.86 0.07 1.23
CA THR A 5 -14.38 1.15 0.37
C THR A 5 -13.03 0.73 -0.21
N LEU A 6 -12.91 0.70 -1.53
CA LEU A 6 -11.65 0.43 -2.22
C LEU A 6 -10.78 1.68 -2.20
N ILE A 7 -9.58 1.58 -1.64
CA ILE A 7 -8.57 2.63 -1.68
C ILE A 7 -7.47 2.15 -2.64
N ILE A 8 -7.32 2.84 -3.76
CA ILE A 8 -6.33 2.50 -4.78
C ILE A 8 -5.09 3.36 -4.59
N ASP A 9 -3.95 2.71 -4.35
CA ASP A 9 -2.64 3.31 -4.40
C ASP A 9 -2.32 3.71 -5.85
N GLY A 10 -2.39 5.02 -6.13
CA GLY A 10 -2.25 5.54 -7.48
C GLY A 10 -0.83 5.39 -8.02
N HIS A 11 0.18 5.67 -7.20
CA HIS A 11 1.58 5.54 -7.62
C HIS A 11 1.89 4.09 -8.04
N ASN A 12 1.56 3.13 -7.18
CA ASN A 12 1.72 1.71 -7.49
C ASN A 12 0.91 1.30 -8.73
N PHE A 13 -0.32 1.79 -8.86
CA PHE A 13 -1.16 1.52 -10.01
C PHE A 13 -0.55 2.07 -11.30
N PHE A 14 -0.06 3.33 -11.32
CA PHE A 14 0.54 3.96 -12.48
C PHE A 14 1.77 3.22 -12.98
N PHE A 15 2.71 2.94 -12.09
CA PHE A 15 3.94 2.23 -12.47
C PHE A 15 3.67 0.80 -12.92
N ARG A 16 2.75 0.10 -12.29
CA ARG A 16 2.36 -1.25 -12.72
C ARG A 16 1.77 -1.24 -14.13
N SER A 17 0.90 -0.29 -14.44
CA SER A 17 0.33 -0.13 -15.78
C SER A 17 1.40 0.26 -16.80
N LEU A 18 2.34 1.13 -16.41
CA LEU A 18 3.48 1.54 -17.24
C LEU A 18 4.34 0.34 -17.63
N TRP A 19 4.79 -0.43 -16.64
CA TRP A 19 5.64 -1.59 -16.89
C TRP A 19 4.94 -2.72 -17.66
N SER A 20 3.63 -2.83 -17.52
CA SER A 20 2.85 -3.78 -18.33
C SER A 20 2.61 -3.31 -19.77
N CYS A 21 2.64 -2.01 -20.01
CA CYS A 21 2.49 -1.41 -21.34
C CYS A 21 3.79 -1.47 -22.15
N PHE A 22 4.91 -1.17 -21.50
CA PHE A 22 6.22 -1.10 -22.13
C PHE A 22 7.11 -2.24 -21.62
N ARG A 23 7.54 -3.12 -22.53
CA ARG A 23 8.40 -4.25 -22.16
C ARG A 23 9.72 -3.78 -21.56
N GLN A 24 10.08 -4.34 -20.41
CA GLN A 24 11.43 -4.20 -19.85
C GLN A 24 12.49 -4.61 -20.87
N GLY A 25 13.49 -3.77 -21.05
CA GLY A 25 14.67 -4.13 -21.84
C GLY A 25 15.03 -3.15 -22.97
N SER A 26 14.18 -2.21 -23.35
CA SER A 26 14.65 -1.11 -24.18
C SER A 26 15.07 0.04 -23.25
N LYS A 27 16.37 0.32 -23.19
CA LYS A 27 16.93 1.55 -22.57
C LYS A 27 16.51 2.81 -23.32
N THR A 28 15.40 2.77 -24.05
CA THR A 28 14.91 3.83 -24.90
C THR A 28 13.79 4.57 -24.21
N LYS A 29 13.72 5.84 -24.49
CA LYS A 29 12.71 6.78 -24.04
C LYS A 29 11.30 6.17 -24.03
N ILE A 30 10.73 6.07 -22.83
CA ILE A 30 9.35 5.63 -22.62
C ILE A 30 8.47 6.87 -22.55
N LEU A 31 7.27 6.86 -23.18
CA LEU A 31 6.34 7.98 -23.20
C LEU A 31 6.89 9.23 -23.90
N SER A 32 7.75 9.06 -24.90
CA SER A 32 8.33 10.18 -25.65
C SER A 32 7.47 10.65 -26.83
N THR A 33 6.49 9.85 -27.25
CA THR A 33 5.58 10.17 -28.36
C THR A 33 4.13 10.22 -27.88
N GLN A 34 3.30 11.02 -28.57
CA GLN A 34 1.86 11.07 -28.27
C GLN A 34 1.22 9.69 -28.39
N LYS A 35 1.68 8.85 -29.30
CA LYS A 35 1.19 7.48 -29.47
C LYS A 35 1.47 6.63 -28.22
N ASP A 36 2.65 6.78 -27.61
CA ASP A 36 3.01 6.06 -26.39
C ASP A 36 2.16 6.54 -25.20
N ILE A 37 1.96 7.86 -25.09
CA ILE A 37 1.11 8.48 -24.07
C ILE A 37 -0.33 7.94 -24.19
N ASP A 38 -0.88 7.94 -25.41
CA ASP A 38 -2.22 7.43 -25.69
C ASP A 38 -2.36 5.93 -25.36
N ALA A 39 -1.35 5.14 -25.69
CA ALA A 39 -1.31 3.71 -25.37
C ALA A 39 -1.32 3.47 -23.86
N TYR A 40 -0.52 4.24 -23.13
CA TYR A 40 -0.44 4.15 -21.67
C TYR A 40 -1.75 4.57 -20.99
N GLU A 41 -2.35 5.69 -21.38
CA GLU A 41 -3.65 6.10 -20.84
C GLU A 41 -4.73 5.04 -21.07
N LYS A 42 -4.81 4.48 -22.28
CA LYS A 42 -5.74 3.39 -22.60
C LYS A 42 -5.48 2.16 -21.72
N LYS A 43 -4.19 1.83 -21.48
CA LYS A 43 -3.81 0.73 -20.61
C LYS A 43 -4.29 0.96 -19.19
N MET A 44 -4.06 2.15 -18.62
CA MET A 44 -4.54 2.51 -17.29
C MET A 44 -6.06 2.35 -17.16
N MET A 45 -6.84 2.80 -18.16
CA MET A 45 -8.29 2.64 -18.16
C MET A 45 -8.71 1.16 -18.17
N VAL A 46 -8.02 0.32 -18.95
CA VAL A 46 -8.29 -1.13 -19.02
C VAL A 46 -7.94 -1.80 -17.70
N ASP A 47 -6.78 -1.47 -17.10
CA ASP A 47 -6.34 -2.04 -15.84
C ASP A 47 -7.27 -1.66 -14.70
N PHE A 48 -7.69 -0.39 -14.66
CA PHE A 48 -8.66 0.09 -13.68
C PHE A 48 -9.99 -0.68 -13.76
N CYS A 49 -10.55 -0.83 -14.96
CA CYS A 49 -11.77 -1.61 -15.15
C CYS A 49 -11.61 -3.08 -14.73
N SER A 50 -10.44 -3.68 -15.02
CA SER A 50 -10.15 -5.06 -14.67
C SER A 50 -10.11 -5.24 -13.14
N VAL A 51 -9.40 -4.36 -12.45
CA VAL A 51 -9.30 -4.38 -10.98
C VAL A 51 -10.67 -4.16 -10.34
N VAL A 52 -11.40 -3.12 -10.76
CA VAL A 52 -12.73 -2.84 -10.21
C VAL A 52 -13.66 -4.02 -10.43
N LYS A 53 -13.62 -4.66 -11.60
CA LYS A 53 -14.42 -5.85 -11.89
C LYS A 53 -14.10 -6.99 -10.91
N SER A 54 -12.83 -7.22 -10.59
CA SER A 54 -12.43 -8.31 -9.69
C SER A 54 -12.93 -8.13 -8.25
N VAL A 55 -13.00 -6.89 -7.76
CA VAL A 55 -13.40 -6.58 -6.38
C VAL A 55 -14.84 -6.04 -6.26
N SER A 56 -15.52 -5.75 -7.37
CA SER A 56 -16.87 -5.15 -7.36
C SER A 56 -17.91 -5.90 -6.53
N PRO A 57 -17.86 -7.23 -6.35
CA PRO A 57 -18.82 -7.93 -5.52
C PRO A 57 -18.75 -7.57 -4.03
N ILE A 58 -17.60 -7.09 -3.55
CA ILE A 58 -17.34 -6.79 -2.14
C ILE A 58 -17.14 -5.29 -1.86
N VAL A 59 -17.04 -4.45 -2.89
CA VAL A 59 -16.77 -3.02 -2.79
C VAL A 59 -18.04 -2.22 -3.07
N ASN A 60 -18.26 -1.14 -2.34
CA ASN A 60 -19.39 -0.23 -2.57
C ASN A 60 -18.95 1.19 -2.96
N ASP A 61 -17.68 1.52 -2.76
CA ASP A 61 -17.14 2.85 -3.04
C ASP A 61 -15.67 2.78 -3.42
N ILE A 62 -15.17 3.80 -4.14
CA ILE A 62 -13.77 3.85 -4.61
C ILE A 62 -13.19 5.21 -4.31
N VAL A 63 -11.98 5.19 -3.76
CA VAL A 63 -11.09 6.35 -3.60
C VAL A 63 -9.79 6.03 -4.33
N PHE A 64 -9.38 6.92 -5.23
CA PHE A 64 -8.12 6.83 -5.95
C PHE A 64 -7.14 7.84 -5.36
N ILE A 65 -6.00 7.38 -4.87
CA ILE A 65 -5.01 8.22 -4.19
C ILE A 65 -3.95 8.70 -5.17
N ARG A 66 -3.59 9.98 -5.11
CA ARG A 66 -2.46 10.55 -5.82
C ARG A 66 -1.41 11.06 -4.85
N ASP A 67 -0.15 10.81 -5.19
CA ASP A 67 1.00 11.36 -4.47
C ASP A 67 1.13 12.87 -4.71
N SER A 68 1.71 13.53 -3.73
CA SER A 68 2.23 14.89 -3.82
C SER A 68 3.71 14.91 -3.42
N HIS A 69 4.30 16.09 -3.32
CA HIS A 69 5.65 16.24 -2.81
C HIS A 69 5.73 15.78 -1.34
N SER A 70 6.70 14.94 -1.00
CA SER A 70 6.80 14.38 0.35
C SER A 70 7.34 15.41 1.35
N TRP A 71 6.63 15.62 2.46
CA TRP A 71 7.10 16.40 3.60
C TRP A 71 8.38 15.82 4.22
N ARG A 72 8.63 14.51 4.04
CA ARG A 72 9.85 13.84 4.56
C ARG A 72 11.11 14.35 3.89
N LYS A 73 11.01 14.89 2.67
CA LYS A 73 12.15 15.51 1.97
C LYS A 73 12.57 16.84 2.58
N ASP A 74 11.68 17.46 3.35
CA ASP A 74 11.97 18.72 4.06
C ASP A 74 12.71 18.48 5.39
N LEU A 75 12.83 17.22 5.82
CA LEU A 75 13.56 16.89 7.03
C LEU A 75 15.06 17.07 6.81
N LEU A 76 15.70 17.75 7.76
CA LEU A 76 17.16 17.89 7.79
C LEU A 76 17.79 16.57 8.22
N LEU A 77 18.10 15.72 7.24
CA LEU A 77 18.71 14.42 7.45
C LEU A 77 20.19 14.47 7.01
N GLU A 78 21.01 13.61 7.60
CA GLU A 78 22.41 13.44 7.16
C GLU A 78 22.51 12.87 5.73
N HIS A 79 21.43 12.29 5.23
CA HIS A 79 21.31 11.70 3.89
C HIS A 79 19.92 11.98 3.33
N GLU A 80 19.83 12.08 2.04
CA GLU A 80 18.60 12.44 1.34
C GLU A 80 17.60 11.26 1.39
N TYR A 81 16.40 11.48 1.95
CA TYR A 81 15.30 10.53 1.89
C TYR A 81 14.97 10.16 0.45
N LYS A 82 14.92 8.86 0.14
CA LYS A 82 14.73 8.33 -1.23
C LYS A 82 15.79 8.81 -2.25
N GLY A 83 16.95 9.29 -1.79
CA GLY A 83 18.01 9.86 -2.65
C GLY A 83 18.66 8.86 -3.62
N ASN A 84 18.60 7.56 -3.29
CA ASN A 84 19.08 6.49 -4.17
C ASN A 84 18.19 6.28 -5.41
N ARG A 85 16.93 6.77 -5.40
CA ARG A 85 15.99 6.63 -6.53
C ARG A 85 16.37 7.51 -7.74
N LYS A 86 17.15 8.58 -7.54
CA LYS A 86 17.57 9.48 -8.63
C LYS A 86 18.36 8.77 -9.73
N LYS A 87 19.18 7.78 -9.38
CA LYS A 87 20.02 7.03 -10.34
C LYS A 87 19.23 6.13 -11.30
N THR A 88 18.02 5.75 -10.92
CA THR A 88 17.15 4.90 -11.76
C THR A 88 16.19 5.72 -12.63
N GLN A 89 15.86 6.94 -12.24
CA GLN A 89 14.97 7.82 -13.02
C GLN A 89 15.66 8.50 -14.20
N ASP A 90 16.96 8.77 -14.11
CA ASP A 90 17.73 9.46 -15.18
C ASP A 90 17.84 8.62 -16.47
N ASP A 91 17.61 7.32 -16.40
CA ASP A 91 17.67 6.41 -17.56
C ASP A 91 16.34 6.29 -18.33
N ILE A 92 15.24 6.84 -17.83
CA ILE A 92 13.90 6.72 -18.41
C ILE A 92 13.35 8.12 -18.70
N ASP A 93 13.22 8.45 -19.98
CA ASP A 93 12.55 9.68 -20.40
C ASP A 93 11.01 9.50 -20.23
N MET A 94 10.48 10.08 -19.16
CA MET A 94 9.06 10.03 -18.82
C MET A 94 8.34 11.38 -19.05
N LEU A 95 8.72 12.13 -20.07
CA LEU A 95 8.17 13.47 -20.32
C LEU A 95 6.64 13.51 -20.36
N GLY A 96 6.01 12.48 -20.95
CA GLY A 96 4.55 12.39 -21.06
C GLY A 96 3.86 11.72 -19.87
N PHE A 97 4.60 11.34 -18.80
CA PHE A 97 4.00 10.61 -17.68
C PHE A 97 3.00 11.47 -16.91
N GLY A 98 3.37 12.71 -16.59
CA GLY A 98 2.49 13.64 -15.88
C GLY A 98 1.18 13.87 -16.63
N ASP A 99 1.25 14.19 -17.92
CA ASP A 99 0.07 14.43 -18.76
C ASP A 99 -0.85 13.21 -18.82
N ALA A 100 -0.29 12.01 -18.97
CA ALA A 100 -1.06 10.77 -19.01
C ALA A 100 -1.79 10.49 -17.70
N VAL A 101 -1.10 10.72 -16.57
CA VAL A 101 -1.68 10.56 -15.22
C VAL A 101 -2.78 11.59 -14.99
N ASP A 102 -2.58 12.85 -15.36
CA ASP A 102 -3.58 13.91 -15.21
C ASP A 102 -4.82 13.63 -16.04
N ASN A 103 -4.67 13.29 -17.31
CA ASN A 103 -5.80 12.92 -18.19
C ASN A 103 -6.58 11.69 -17.66
N PHE A 104 -5.86 10.69 -17.13
CA PHE A 104 -6.50 9.51 -16.56
C PHE A 104 -7.28 9.88 -15.29
N THR A 105 -6.70 10.65 -14.37
CA THR A 105 -7.36 11.03 -13.12
C THR A 105 -8.53 11.98 -13.37
N GLU A 106 -8.43 12.90 -14.34
CA GLU A 106 -9.56 13.72 -14.78
C GLU A 106 -10.71 12.82 -15.30
N THR A 107 -10.38 11.78 -16.06
CA THR A 107 -11.40 10.81 -16.51
C THR A 107 -12.10 10.14 -15.34
N LEU A 108 -11.37 9.76 -14.27
CA LEU A 108 -11.96 9.18 -13.06
C LEU A 108 -12.90 10.17 -12.37
N VAL A 109 -12.50 11.44 -12.22
CA VAL A 109 -13.32 12.51 -11.65
C VAL A 109 -14.58 12.73 -12.48
N ASN A 110 -14.46 12.81 -13.80
CA ASN A 110 -15.58 12.94 -14.73
C ASN A 110 -16.53 11.74 -14.68
N PHE A 111 -16.04 10.57 -14.26
CA PHE A 111 -16.84 9.38 -14.02
C PHE A 111 -17.49 9.39 -12.62
N GLY A 112 -17.10 10.30 -11.73
CA GLY A 112 -17.63 10.47 -10.39
C GLY A 112 -16.84 9.71 -9.30
N ILE A 113 -15.64 9.24 -9.61
CA ILE A 113 -14.75 8.60 -8.63
C ILE A 113 -14.01 9.69 -7.85
N LYS A 114 -13.91 9.54 -6.54
CA LYS A 114 -13.09 10.43 -5.71
C LYS A 114 -11.62 10.18 -6.04
N VAL A 115 -10.95 11.18 -6.57
CA VAL A 115 -9.50 11.27 -6.63
C VAL A 115 -9.06 12.17 -5.48
N SER A 116 -8.23 11.65 -4.59
CA SER A 116 -7.75 12.34 -3.39
C SER A 116 -6.26 12.59 -3.51
N GLN A 117 -5.85 13.83 -3.30
CA GLN A 117 -4.47 14.28 -3.26
C GLN A 117 -4.37 15.36 -2.18
N ALA A 118 -3.33 15.33 -1.37
CA ALA A 118 -3.11 16.34 -0.34
C ALA A 118 -1.72 16.95 -0.51
N ASP A 119 -1.61 18.25 -0.27
CA ASP A 119 -0.33 18.94 -0.39
C ASP A 119 0.70 18.38 0.60
N ARG A 120 1.94 18.26 0.15
CA ARG A 120 3.08 17.74 0.89
C ARG A 120 2.91 16.32 1.46
N SER A 121 1.93 15.53 0.99
CA SER A 121 1.66 14.15 1.46
C SER A 121 2.03 13.13 0.40
N GLU A 122 2.74 12.07 0.80
CA GLU A 122 2.90 10.88 -0.05
C GLU A 122 1.57 10.09 -0.11
N GLY A 123 1.44 9.23 -1.11
CA GLY A 123 0.28 8.35 -1.26
C GLY A 123 0.02 7.50 -0.02
N ASP A 124 1.09 6.98 0.60
CA ASP A 124 1.00 6.15 1.81
C ASP A 124 0.41 6.91 3.00
N ASP A 125 0.79 8.19 3.19
CA ASP A 125 0.22 9.05 4.23
C ASP A 125 -1.29 9.23 4.02
N LEU A 126 -1.68 9.48 2.78
CA LEU A 126 -3.08 9.71 2.45
C LEU A 126 -3.91 8.41 2.49
N ILE A 127 -3.32 7.26 2.14
CA ILE A 127 -3.94 5.93 2.33
C ILE A 127 -4.16 5.67 3.82
N TYR A 128 -3.17 6.00 4.67
CA TYR A 128 -3.31 5.95 6.12
C TYR A 128 -4.49 6.80 6.61
N ALA A 129 -4.53 8.07 6.23
CA ALA A 129 -5.58 9.00 6.66
C ALA A 129 -6.98 8.52 6.22
N TRP A 130 -7.14 8.09 4.96
CA TRP A 130 -8.40 7.52 4.46
C TRP A 130 -8.81 6.25 5.19
N SER A 131 -7.86 5.34 5.42
CA SER A 131 -8.13 4.07 6.09
C SER A 131 -8.61 4.29 7.53
N ASN A 132 -7.95 5.20 8.26
CA ASN A 132 -8.34 5.57 9.62
C ASN A 132 -9.67 6.32 9.67
N TYR A 133 -9.91 7.28 8.77
CA TYR A 133 -11.18 7.99 8.68
C TYR A 133 -12.36 7.02 8.47
N LEU A 134 -12.21 6.09 7.54
CA LEU A 134 -13.22 5.06 7.28
C LEU A 134 -13.40 4.14 8.50
N PHE A 135 -12.31 3.66 9.08
CA PHE A 135 -12.33 2.78 10.23
C PHE A 135 -13.04 3.42 11.43
N ASN A 136 -12.70 4.67 11.75
CA ASN A 136 -13.34 5.43 12.83
C ASN A 136 -14.81 5.76 12.52
N SER A 137 -15.20 5.76 11.25
CA SER A 137 -16.60 5.90 10.81
C SER A 137 -17.34 4.56 10.75
N GLY A 138 -16.78 3.46 11.27
CA GLY A 138 -17.40 2.14 11.27
C GLY A 138 -17.42 1.46 9.88
N LYS A 139 -16.53 1.84 8.97
CA LYS A 139 -16.47 1.31 7.60
C LYS A 139 -15.18 0.55 7.35
N SER A 140 -15.30 -0.60 6.70
CA SER A 140 -14.14 -1.38 6.28
C SER A 140 -13.53 -0.84 4.99
N SER A 141 -12.19 -0.96 4.87
CA SER A 141 -11.44 -0.57 3.68
C SER A 141 -10.61 -1.73 3.12
N LEU A 142 -10.53 -1.76 1.78
CA LEU A 142 -9.68 -2.65 1.00
C LEU A 142 -8.64 -1.81 0.29
N ILE A 143 -7.39 -1.88 0.72
CA ILE A 143 -6.27 -1.20 0.08
C ILE A 143 -5.81 -2.04 -1.11
N LEU A 144 -5.74 -1.43 -2.30
CA LEU A 144 -5.20 -2.06 -3.50
C LEU A 144 -3.79 -1.54 -3.74
N SER A 145 -2.80 -2.31 -3.36
CA SER A 145 -1.37 -2.03 -3.58
C SER A 145 -0.54 -3.30 -3.51
N THR A 146 0.61 -3.29 -4.18
CA THR A 146 1.66 -4.31 -4.03
C THR A 146 2.69 -3.91 -2.97
N ASP A 147 2.62 -2.68 -2.47
CA ASP A 147 3.54 -2.17 -1.48
C ASP A 147 3.28 -2.83 -0.12
N LYS A 148 4.30 -3.50 0.42
CA LYS A 148 4.21 -4.18 1.71
C LYS A 148 4.29 -3.22 2.90
N ASP A 149 4.69 -1.98 2.67
CA ASP A 149 4.77 -0.97 3.73
C ASP A 149 3.39 -0.61 4.25
N LEU A 150 2.38 -0.68 3.39
CA LEU A 150 0.98 -0.49 3.76
C LEU A 150 0.42 -1.62 4.64
N ASN A 151 1.11 -2.77 4.74
CA ASN A 151 0.71 -3.83 5.67
C ASN A 151 0.74 -3.37 7.14
N GLN A 152 1.47 -2.29 7.46
CA GLN A 152 1.43 -1.69 8.79
C GLN A 152 0.08 -1.06 9.17
N LEU A 153 -0.83 -0.88 8.22
CA LEU A 153 -2.17 -0.31 8.42
C LEU A 153 -3.24 -1.38 8.72
N ILE A 154 -2.93 -2.64 8.47
CA ILE A 154 -3.89 -3.74 8.56
C ILE A 154 -4.33 -3.94 9.99
N LYS A 155 -5.65 -3.91 10.21
CA LYS A 155 -6.26 -4.16 11.52
C LYS A 155 -7.71 -4.62 11.40
N CYS A 156 -8.21 -5.20 12.49
CA CYS A 156 -9.62 -5.56 12.64
C CYS A 156 -10.07 -5.32 14.07
N VAL A 157 -11.12 -4.56 14.27
CA VAL A 157 -11.79 -4.38 15.56
C VAL A 157 -13.29 -4.33 15.31
N ASN A 158 -14.07 -5.09 16.11
CA ASN A 158 -15.54 -5.11 16.01
C ASN A 158 -16.06 -5.38 14.59
N ASP A 159 -15.42 -6.29 13.86
CA ASP A 159 -15.78 -6.65 12.48
C ASP A 159 -15.59 -5.54 11.43
N ILE A 160 -14.90 -4.46 11.79
CA ILE A 160 -14.44 -3.41 10.88
C ILE A 160 -13.01 -3.73 10.50
N HIS A 161 -12.72 -3.82 9.21
CA HIS A 161 -11.45 -4.29 8.70
C HIS A 161 -10.73 -3.22 7.89
N ILE A 162 -9.41 -3.14 8.06
CA ILE A 162 -8.48 -2.62 7.07
C ILE A 162 -7.69 -3.82 6.56
N ILE A 163 -7.83 -4.15 5.29
CA ILE A 163 -7.13 -5.25 4.63
C ILE A 163 -6.47 -4.77 3.34
N GLN A 164 -5.45 -5.47 2.87
CA GLN A 164 -4.75 -5.12 1.63
C GLN A 164 -4.82 -6.26 0.62
N TYR A 165 -5.09 -5.93 -0.64
CA TYR A 165 -5.06 -6.87 -1.74
C TYR A 165 -3.97 -6.50 -2.74
N SER A 166 -3.09 -7.46 -3.01
CA SER A 166 -2.08 -7.38 -4.06
C SER A 166 -2.56 -8.13 -5.30
N PRO A 167 -2.95 -7.42 -6.37
CA PRO A 167 -3.49 -8.08 -7.57
C PRO A 167 -2.44 -8.83 -8.38
N VAL A 168 -1.15 -8.51 -8.20
CA VAL A 168 -0.04 -9.18 -8.92
C VAL A 168 0.22 -10.57 -8.36
N SER A 169 0.25 -10.69 -7.04
CA SER A 169 0.47 -11.98 -6.36
C SER A 169 -0.84 -12.71 -6.03
N ASN A 170 -2.00 -12.10 -6.29
CA ASN A 170 -3.32 -12.57 -5.89
C ASN A 170 -3.42 -12.84 -4.38
N LYS A 171 -2.75 -12.00 -3.56
CA LYS A 171 -2.68 -12.15 -2.12
C LYS A 171 -3.56 -11.15 -1.39
N LEU A 172 -4.24 -11.64 -0.35
CA LEU A 172 -4.98 -10.82 0.59
C LEU A 172 -4.25 -10.82 1.93
N TYR A 173 -3.72 -9.66 2.32
CA TYR A 173 -3.05 -9.46 3.59
C TYR A 173 -4.09 -9.06 4.65
N VAL A 174 -4.09 -9.76 5.77
CA VAL A 174 -5.10 -9.62 6.83
C VAL A 174 -4.45 -9.66 8.21
N SER A 175 -5.09 -9.07 9.23
CA SER A 175 -4.72 -9.27 10.62
C SER A 175 -5.13 -10.67 11.08
N LYS A 176 -4.61 -11.10 12.24
CA LYS A 176 -4.99 -12.36 12.88
C LYS A 176 -6.49 -12.42 13.12
N GLU A 177 -7.09 -11.35 13.66
CA GLU A 177 -8.53 -11.27 13.95
C GLU A 177 -9.36 -11.39 12.68
N SER A 178 -8.96 -10.70 11.59
CA SER A 178 -9.59 -10.85 10.28
C SER A 178 -9.50 -12.29 9.76
N ASN A 179 -8.34 -12.93 9.91
CA ASN A 179 -8.11 -14.30 9.48
C ASN A 179 -8.97 -15.30 10.26
N ASP A 180 -9.10 -15.10 11.58
CA ASP A 180 -9.95 -15.95 12.44
C ASP A 180 -11.44 -15.85 12.04
N ILE A 181 -11.91 -14.63 11.71
CA ILE A 181 -13.25 -14.40 11.19
C ILE A 181 -13.45 -15.11 9.85
N ILE A 182 -12.51 -14.98 8.93
CA ILE A 182 -12.55 -15.65 7.61
C ILE A 182 -12.62 -17.16 7.77
N LYS A 183 -11.76 -17.74 8.60
CA LYS A 183 -11.77 -19.19 8.90
C LYS A 183 -13.07 -19.65 9.54
N SER A 184 -13.70 -18.81 10.37
CA SER A 184 -14.98 -19.14 11.02
C SER A 184 -16.13 -19.24 10.01
N ILE A 185 -16.09 -18.45 8.94
CA ILE A 185 -17.07 -18.51 7.85
C ILE A 185 -17.00 -19.86 7.14
N GLY A 186 -15.78 -20.32 6.81
CA GLY A 186 -15.58 -21.65 6.19
C GLY A 186 -16.04 -22.82 7.08
N LYS A 187 -15.76 -22.76 8.38
CA LYS A 187 -16.17 -23.82 9.33
C LYS A 187 -17.68 -23.92 9.52
N ARG A 188 -18.42 -22.82 9.44
CA ARG A 188 -19.88 -22.82 9.52
C ARG A 188 -20.53 -23.66 8.42
N LYS A 189 -19.92 -23.71 7.23
CA LYS A 189 -20.36 -24.54 6.11
C LYS A 189 -20.21 -26.04 6.39
N GLU A 190 -19.07 -26.45 6.95
CA GLU A 190 -18.84 -27.86 7.29
C GLU A 190 -19.86 -28.38 8.29
N VAL A 191 -20.22 -27.60 9.32
CA VAL A 191 -21.22 -27.95 10.33
C VAL A 191 -22.65 -27.95 9.77
N GLN A 192 -22.94 -27.08 8.80
CA GLN A 192 -24.29 -27.03 8.19
C GLN A 192 -24.53 -28.13 7.17
N MET A 193 -23.49 -28.66 6.52
CA MET A 193 -23.62 -29.82 5.64
C MET A 193 -23.96 -31.12 6.39
N GLU A 194 -23.68 -31.21 7.68
CA GLU A 194 -24.03 -32.36 8.53
C GLU A 194 -25.50 -32.36 8.99
N ASN A 195 -26.18 -31.20 8.90
CA ASN A 195 -27.57 -31.06 9.33
C ASN A 195 -28.52 -30.87 8.14
N LEU A 196 -29.07 -31.97 7.66
CA LEU A 196 -29.93 -32.06 6.44
C LEU A 196 -31.27 -31.28 6.51
N PHE A 197 -31.52 -30.50 7.55
CA PHE A 197 -32.81 -29.79 7.76
C PHE A 197 -32.78 -28.29 7.41
N ASP A 198 -31.63 -27.72 7.01
CA ASP A 198 -31.45 -26.28 6.79
C ASP A 198 -31.26 -25.89 5.32
N GLU A 199 -31.81 -26.65 4.35
CA GLU A 199 -31.68 -26.36 2.91
C GLU A 199 -32.13 -24.93 2.53
N LEU A 200 -33.08 -24.33 3.23
CA LEU A 200 -33.59 -22.98 2.94
C LEU A 200 -32.64 -21.85 3.44
N PHE A 201 -31.85 -22.13 4.47
CA PHE A 201 -30.84 -21.17 4.97
C PHE A 201 -29.49 -21.32 4.27
N THR A 202 -29.15 -22.48 3.76
CA THR A 202 -27.90 -22.79 3.06
C THR A 202 -27.79 -22.01 1.73
N ILE A 203 -28.91 -21.79 1.04
CA ILE A 203 -28.93 -21.06 -0.26
C ILE A 203 -28.47 -19.60 -0.13
N SER A 204 -28.67 -18.95 1.02
CA SER A 204 -28.24 -17.56 1.23
C SER A 204 -26.76 -17.41 1.60
N ILE A 205 -26.12 -18.47 2.10
CA ILE A 205 -24.72 -18.48 2.54
C ILE A 205 -23.78 -18.88 1.39
N GLU A 206 -24.23 -19.78 0.51
CA GLU A 206 -23.44 -20.25 -0.64
C GLU A 206 -23.05 -19.17 -1.65
N ASN A 207 -23.66 -18.00 -1.57
CA ASN A 207 -23.46 -16.89 -2.51
C ASN A 207 -22.91 -15.60 -1.86
N ASP A 208 -22.26 -15.66 -0.67
CA ASP A 208 -21.62 -14.46 -0.12
C ASP A 208 -20.46 -14.03 -1.03
N PRO A 209 -20.55 -12.84 -1.66
CA PRO A 209 -19.50 -12.36 -2.55
C PRO A 209 -18.14 -12.21 -1.86
N PHE A 210 -18.12 -11.93 -0.56
CA PHE A 210 -16.88 -11.80 0.19
C PHE A 210 -16.20 -13.16 0.35
N GLU A 211 -16.97 -14.20 0.70
CA GLU A 211 -16.45 -15.56 0.79
C GLU A 211 -15.92 -16.05 -0.57
N LYS A 212 -16.64 -15.79 -1.65
CA LYS A 212 -16.18 -16.14 -3.00
C LYS A 212 -14.88 -15.43 -3.36
N PHE A 213 -14.74 -14.16 -3.01
CA PHE A 213 -13.52 -13.40 -3.22
C PHE A 213 -12.35 -13.99 -2.43
N VAL A 214 -12.57 -14.25 -1.13
CA VAL A 214 -11.57 -14.83 -0.23
C VAL A 214 -11.11 -16.22 -0.69
N ASN A 215 -12.03 -17.09 -1.08
CA ASN A 215 -11.71 -18.43 -1.59
C ASN A 215 -10.93 -18.41 -2.92
N GLY A 216 -10.98 -17.31 -3.64
CA GLY A 216 -10.20 -17.08 -4.88
C GLY A 216 -8.84 -16.42 -4.67
N THR A 217 -8.45 -16.12 -3.44
CA THR A 217 -7.19 -15.41 -3.11
C THR A 217 -6.33 -16.19 -2.13
N ASP A 218 -5.01 -16.02 -2.19
CA ASP A 218 -4.09 -16.49 -1.16
C ASP A 218 -4.15 -15.55 0.04
N ILE A 219 -4.42 -16.09 1.24
CA ILE A 219 -4.47 -15.30 2.47
C ILE A 219 -3.12 -15.35 3.17
N GLU A 220 -2.59 -14.17 3.49
CA GLU A 220 -1.37 -14.01 4.27
C GLU A 220 -1.68 -13.20 5.54
N GLU A 221 -1.46 -13.81 6.70
CA GLU A 221 -1.58 -13.14 7.99
C GLU A 221 -0.35 -12.27 8.24
N VAL A 222 -0.55 -11.03 8.63
CA VAL A 222 0.51 -10.07 8.88
C VAL A 222 0.44 -9.51 10.30
N TYR A 223 1.59 -9.09 10.79
CA TYR A 223 1.77 -8.48 12.11
C TYR A 223 2.25 -7.04 11.95
N PRO A 224 1.32 -6.07 11.90
CA PRO A 224 1.62 -4.66 11.57
C PRO A 224 2.69 -4.03 12.46
N GLU A 225 2.66 -4.35 13.77
CA GLU A 225 3.63 -3.83 14.73
C GLU A 225 5.05 -4.33 14.45
N GLU A 226 5.18 -5.61 14.09
CA GLU A 226 6.48 -6.22 13.75
C GLU A 226 7.06 -5.61 12.48
N ILE A 227 6.21 -5.39 11.47
CA ILE A 227 6.61 -4.75 10.21
C ILE A 227 7.15 -3.36 10.48
N ARG A 228 6.39 -2.53 11.20
CA ARG A 228 6.79 -1.16 11.56
C ARG A 228 8.06 -1.15 12.40
N PHE A 229 8.12 -1.95 13.45
CA PHE A 229 9.29 -2.06 14.31
C PHE A 229 10.53 -2.45 13.51
N SER A 230 10.40 -3.44 12.63
CA SER A 230 11.52 -3.92 11.81
C SER A 230 12.10 -2.83 10.92
N LYS A 231 11.26 -1.97 10.34
CA LYS A 231 11.71 -0.85 9.52
C LYS A 231 12.28 0.30 10.35
N ILE A 232 11.69 0.61 11.50
CA ILE A 232 12.23 1.64 12.39
C ILE A 232 13.62 1.26 12.86
N ILE A 233 13.83 0.03 13.33
CA ILE A 233 15.10 -0.41 13.90
C ILE A 233 16.11 -0.83 12.83
N GLY A 234 15.64 -1.56 11.82
CA GLY A 234 16.49 -2.11 10.75
C GLY A 234 16.77 -1.14 9.59
N GLY A 235 16.01 -0.04 9.51
CA GLY A 235 16.03 0.86 8.38
C GLY A 235 15.31 0.29 7.15
N ASP A 236 15.31 1.07 6.07
CA ASP A 236 14.78 0.69 4.77
C ASP A 236 15.73 1.11 3.65
N VAL A 237 16.35 0.13 3.02
CA VAL A 237 17.33 0.37 1.95
C VAL A 237 16.66 0.97 0.72
N SER A 238 15.39 0.60 0.43
CA SER A 238 14.65 1.13 -0.72
C SER A 238 14.39 2.62 -0.62
N ASP A 239 14.20 3.11 0.60
CA ASP A 239 13.94 4.53 0.91
C ASP A 239 15.18 5.28 1.40
N ASN A 240 16.34 4.64 1.33
CA ASN A 240 17.60 5.19 1.84
C ASN A 240 17.53 5.55 3.33
N ILE A 241 16.82 4.75 4.12
CA ILE A 241 16.70 4.90 5.57
C ILE A 241 17.70 3.95 6.24
N TYR A 242 18.59 4.51 7.05
CA TYR A 242 19.63 3.72 7.71
C TYR A 242 19.08 3.01 8.95
N PRO A 243 19.65 1.82 9.30
CA PRO A 243 19.39 1.21 10.59
C PRO A 243 19.70 2.19 11.74
N VAL A 244 19.01 2.06 12.86
CA VAL A 244 19.23 2.93 14.03
C VAL A 244 20.66 2.84 14.58
N TYR A 245 21.37 1.76 14.31
CA TYR A 245 22.79 1.60 14.56
C TYR A 245 23.53 1.23 13.28
N PHE A 246 24.47 2.06 12.88
CA PHE A 246 25.34 1.83 11.74
C PHE A 246 26.73 2.40 12.01
N LYS A 247 27.75 1.75 11.45
CA LYS A 247 29.12 2.29 11.45
C LYS A 247 29.41 2.96 10.13
N ARG A 248 29.94 4.17 10.18
CA ARG A 248 30.51 4.83 9.02
C ARG A 248 31.90 4.25 8.76
N GLY A 249 32.25 3.94 7.50
CA GLY A 249 33.57 3.54 7.08
C GLY A 249 33.84 4.12 5.71
N ASP A 250 34.96 4.77 5.49
CA ASP A 250 35.52 5.25 4.22
C ASP A 250 34.48 5.79 3.21
N GLY A 251 33.54 6.61 3.64
CA GLY A 251 32.48 7.18 2.80
C GLY A 251 31.31 6.26 2.51
N THR A 252 31.30 5.02 2.99
CA THR A 252 30.15 4.09 2.88
C THR A 252 29.56 3.81 4.25
N VAL A 253 28.21 3.78 4.32
CA VAL A 253 27.51 3.35 5.52
C VAL A 253 27.51 1.83 5.54
N LYS A 254 28.12 1.26 6.58
CA LYS A 254 28.04 -0.19 6.84
C LYS A 254 27.15 -0.41 8.06
N SER A 255 25.98 -1.01 7.86
CA SER A 255 25.19 -1.50 8.98
C SER A 255 25.92 -2.66 9.64
N LYS A 256 26.37 -2.50 10.88
CA LYS A 256 26.95 -3.60 11.66
C LYS A 256 25.92 -4.02 12.72
N GLY A 257 25.49 -5.26 12.68
CA GLY A 257 24.77 -5.90 13.78
C GLY A 257 23.23 -5.84 13.74
N LEU A 258 22.60 -5.11 12.83
CA LEU A 258 21.13 -4.99 12.74
C LEU A 258 20.54 -5.69 11.51
N GLY A 259 20.99 -6.89 11.22
CA GLY A 259 20.32 -7.72 10.21
C GLY A 259 18.94 -8.23 10.68
N PRO A 260 18.09 -8.73 9.78
CA PRO A 260 16.69 -9.09 10.07
C PRO A 260 16.55 -10.04 11.28
N LYS A 261 17.43 -11.01 11.44
CA LYS A 261 17.42 -11.92 12.61
C LYS A 261 17.70 -11.22 13.94
N THR A 262 18.60 -10.22 13.92
CA THR A 262 18.93 -9.42 15.11
C THR A 262 17.76 -8.52 15.46
N VAL A 263 17.15 -7.86 14.46
CA VAL A 263 15.97 -7.01 14.64
C VAL A 263 14.80 -7.83 15.21
N LYS A 264 14.53 -9.02 14.67
CA LYS A 264 13.51 -9.92 15.20
C LYS A 264 13.77 -10.30 16.66
N LYS A 265 15.01 -10.63 17.01
CA LYS A 265 15.38 -10.93 18.40
C LYS A 265 15.16 -9.74 19.33
N ILE A 266 15.49 -8.52 18.86
CA ILE A 266 15.22 -7.28 19.62
C ILE A 266 13.72 -7.11 19.83
N TYR A 267 12.92 -7.27 18.78
CA TYR A 267 11.44 -7.19 18.83
C TYR A 267 10.86 -8.17 19.86
N ASP A 268 11.20 -9.44 19.76
CA ASP A 268 10.68 -10.49 20.65
C ASP A 268 11.06 -10.25 22.11
N THR A 269 12.32 -9.81 22.35
CA THR A 269 12.80 -9.47 23.69
C THR A 269 12.08 -8.24 24.26
N PHE A 270 11.89 -7.22 23.44
CA PHE A 270 11.21 -5.99 23.80
C PHE A 270 9.74 -6.24 24.12
N LYS A 271 9.02 -6.95 23.24
CA LYS A 271 7.62 -7.35 23.44
C LYS A 271 7.44 -8.19 24.71
N GLY A 272 8.35 -9.12 24.96
CA GLY A 272 8.32 -9.93 26.18
C GLY A 272 8.51 -9.12 27.47
N LYS A 273 9.31 -8.04 27.44
CA LYS A 273 9.53 -7.16 28.61
C LYS A 273 8.39 -6.16 28.81
N LEU A 274 7.71 -5.73 27.73
CA LEU A 274 6.57 -4.82 27.83
C LEU A 274 5.37 -5.46 28.54
N GLY A 275 5.15 -6.77 28.33
CA GLY A 275 4.04 -7.51 28.95
C GLY A 275 2.63 -7.05 28.54
N CYS A 276 2.52 -6.14 27.57
CA CYS A 276 1.26 -5.61 27.04
C CYS A 276 1.29 -5.59 25.52
N GLU A 277 0.13 -5.32 24.90
CA GLU A 277 0.06 -5.10 23.46
C GLU A 277 0.92 -3.92 23.04
N PHE A 278 1.49 -4.04 21.85
CA PHE A 278 2.42 -3.06 21.29
C PHE A 278 1.61 -1.89 20.71
N ASP A 279 1.42 -0.82 21.48
CA ASP A 279 0.73 0.39 21.03
C ASP A 279 1.74 1.47 20.58
N TYR A 280 1.30 2.41 19.75
CA TYR A 280 2.11 3.50 19.17
C TYR A 280 2.67 4.46 20.20
N HIS A 281 1.95 4.69 21.29
CA HIS A 281 2.36 5.54 22.40
C HIS A 281 3.66 5.07 23.09
N ILE A 282 4.11 3.87 22.73
CA ILE A 282 5.37 3.32 23.22
C ILE A 282 6.56 4.19 22.83
N TYR A 283 6.56 4.74 21.61
CA TYR A 283 7.68 5.57 21.13
C TYR A 283 7.69 6.98 21.72
N SER A 284 6.64 7.42 22.38
CA SER A 284 6.57 8.68 23.12
C SER A 284 6.87 8.53 24.60
N ASN A 285 6.99 7.31 25.13
CA ASN A 285 7.30 7.05 26.53
C ASN A 285 8.82 6.91 26.76
N ASP A 286 9.40 7.86 27.47
CA ASP A 286 10.86 7.93 27.70
C ASP A 286 11.42 6.69 28.41
N ASP A 287 10.70 6.08 29.35
CA ASP A 287 11.20 4.91 30.08
C ASP A 287 11.14 3.66 29.20
N VAL A 288 10.12 3.52 28.40
CA VAL A 288 10.00 2.45 27.39
C VAL A 288 11.10 2.61 26.34
N MET A 289 11.39 3.82 25.91
CA MET A 289 12.46 4.10 24.96
C MET A 289 13.85 3.81 25.54
N LYS A 290 14.08 4.15 26.81
CA LYS A 290 15.33 3.76 27.52
C LYS A 290 15.48 2.24 27.59
N MET A 291 14.39 1.52 27.90
CA MET A 291 14.39 0.05 27.89
C MET A 291 14.72 -0.51 26.51
N LEU A 292 14.11 0.00 25.45
CA LEU A 292 14.39 -0.40 24.06
C LEU A 292 15.87 -0.15 23.72
N CYS A 293 16.41 1.03 24.03
CA CYS A 293 17.81 1.34 23.79
C CYS A 293 18.75 0.34 24.52
N ASN A 294 18.46 -0.02 25.76
CA ASN A 294 19.26 -1.00 26.50
C ASN A 294 19.23 -2.38 25.82
N ILE A 295 18.06 -2.84 25.38
CA ILE A 295 17.90 -4.11 24.66
C ILE A 295 18.70 -4.10 23.35
N ILE A 296 18.65 -3.01 22.60
CA ILE A 296 19.42 -2.88 21.35
C ILE A 296 20.92 -2.95 21.62
N TYR A 297 21.41 -2.20 22.63
CA TYR A 297 22.83 -2.22 23.00
C TYR A 297 23.30 -3.62 23.38
N GLU A 298 22.51 -4.34 24.18
CA GLU A 298 22.83 -5.70 24.64
C GLU A 298 22.86 -6.70 23.47
N ILE A 299 21.79 -6.74 22.67
CA ILE A 299 21.61 -7.74 21.60
C ILE A 299 22.55 -7.46 20.42
N ALA A 300 22.68 -6.20 20.01
CA ALA A 300 23.56 -5.80 18.93
C ALA A 300 25.04 -5.74 19.34
N LYS A 301 25.35 -5.92 20.65
CA LYS A 301 26.70 -5.83 21.21
C LYS A 301 27.42 -4.54 20.78
N ILE A 302 26.74 -3.40 20.98
CA ILE A 302 27.29 -2.10 20.65
C ILE A 302 28.40 -1.77 21.63
N ASN A 303 29.64 -1.78 21.15
CA ASN A 303 30.86 -1.45 21.92
C ASN A 303 31.61 -0.27 21.29
N ASP A 304 30.90 0.60 20.58
CA ASP A 304 31.43 1.79 19.93
C ASP A 304 31.40 2.96 20.92
N GLU A 305 32.56 3.47 21.32
CA GLU A 305 32.69 4.55 22.33
C GLU A 305 32.12 5.88 21.78
N GLU A 306 32.14 6.07 20.47
CA GLU A 306 31.61 7.27 19.82
C GLU A 306 30.09 7.23 19.65
N PHE A 307 29.47 6.04 19.67
CA PHE A 307 28.04 5.86 19.49
C PHE A 307 27.30 5.79 20.82
N THR A 308 26.59 6.85 21.17
CA THR A 308 25.91 6.97 22.44
C THR A 308 24.45 6.49 22.40
N LYS A 309 23.87 6.14 23.59
CA LYS A 309 22.44 5.84 23.71
C LYS A 309 21.55 7.02 23.28
N ARG A 310 22.04 8.24 23.43
CA ARG A 310 21.33 9.44 22.95
C ARG A 310 21.24 9.44 21.42
N MET A 311 22.34 9.14 20.72
CA MET A 311 22.32 9.01 19.24
C MET A 311 21.37 7.90 18.79
N LEU A 312 21.39 6.76 19.48
CA LEU A 312 20.46 5.67 19.19
C LEU A 312 19.00 6.11 19.33
N LEU A 313 18.68 6.83 20.40
CA LEU A 313 17.33 7.36 20.64
C LEU A 313 16.91 8.35 19.55
N GLU A 314 17.81 9.25 19.15
CA GLU A 314 17.57 10.21 18.07
C GLU A 314 17.34 9.50 16.73
N ASN A 315 18.12 8.47 16.42
CA ASN A 315 17.93 7.66 15.22
C ASN A 315 16.59 6.91 15.22
N ILE A 316 16.17 6.37 16.37
CA ILE A 316 14.85 5.72 16.50
C ILE A 316 13.74 6.76 16.21
N LYS A 317 13.80 7.94 16.83
CA LYS A 317 12.82 9.01 16.61
C LYS A 317 12.78 9.44 15.14
N THR A 318 13.94 9.59 14.52
CA THR A 318 14.04 9.95 13.09
C THR A 318 13.41 8.88 12.20
N ASN A 319 13.80 7.62 12.41
CA ASN A 319 13.25 6.52 11.62
C ASN A 319 11.74 6.35 11.84
N THR A 320 11.24 6.57 13.06
CA THR A 320 9.80 6.56 13.35
C THR A 320 9.08 7.59 12.48
N ARG A 321 9.60 8.81 12.38
CA ARG A 321 9.02 9.85 11.51
C ARG A 321 9.10 9.52 10.02
N LEU A 322 10.11 8.77 9.59
CA LEU A 322 10.29 8.41 8.19
C LEU A 322 9.42 7.23 7.75
N VAL A 323 9.16 6.28 8.65
CA VAL A 323 8.58 4.98 8.34
C VAL A 323 7.15 4.82 8.83
N ALA A 324 6.85 5.32 10.05
CA ALA A 324 5.58 5.02 10.66
C ALA A 324 4.45 5.86 10.06
N LEU A 325 3.35 5.20 9.75
CA LEU A 325 2.12 5.83 9.30
C LEU A 325 1.17 5.95 10.51
N THR A 326 1.39 6.99 11.31
CA THR A 326 0.62 7.27 12.55
C THR A 326 0.46 8.77 12.75
N ASP A 327 -0.55 9.18 13.51
CA ASP A 327 -0.81 10.59 13.80
C ASP A 327 0.37 11.26 14.55
N GLU A 328 1.14 10.49 15.35
CA GLU A 328 2.28 11.01 16.09
C GLU A 328 3.52 11.19 15.21
N SER A 329 3.64 10.45 14.12
CA SER A 329 4.81 10.50 13.23
C SER A 329 4.65 11.52 12.11
N ILE A 330 3.42 11.76 11.67
CA ILE A 330 3.10 12.70 10.61
C ILE A 330 2.86 14.09 11.22
N PRO A 331 3.44 15.17 10.68
CA PRO A 331 3.20 16.53 11.17
C PRO A 331 1.71 16.92 11.11
N SER A 332 1.24 17.66 12.11
CA SER A 332 -0.19 18.03 12.23
C SER A 332 -0.70 18.84 11.04
N ASP A 333 0.11 19.74 10.49
CA ASP A 333 -0.23 20.51 9.27
C ASP A 333 -0.44 19.60 8.05
N ILE A 334 0.28 18.49 7.98
CA ILE A 334 0.10 17.49 6.91
C ILE A 334 -1.19 16.68 7.17
N ILE A 335 -1.46 16.32 8.42
CA ILE A 335 -2.72 15.65 8.80
C ILE A 335 -3.91 16.54 8.41
N ASP A 336 -3.85 17.83 8.72
CA ASP A 336 -4.91 18.80 8.38
C ASP A 336 -5.12 18.85 6.84
N ASN A 337 -4.05 18.96 6.04
CA ASN A 337 -4.13 18.93 4.58
C ASN A 337 -4.79 17.62 4.06
N MET A 338 -4.45 16.49 4.65
CA MET A 338 -5.06 15.21 4.29
C MET A 338 -6.54 15.16 4.65
N MET A 339 -6.91 15.66 5.83
CA MET A 339 -8.30 15.71 6.28
C MET A 339 -9.14 16.65 5.42
N ASP A 340 -8.59 17.79 4.97
CA ASP A 340 -9.25 18.68 4.02
C ASP A 340 -9.53 17.95 2.71
N SER A 341 -8.57 17.21 2.16
CA SER A 341 -8.77 16.40 0.96
C SER A 341 -9.84 15.31 1.14
N ILE A 342 -9.93 14.72 2.34
CA ILE A 342 -10.97 13.72 2.66
C ILE A 342 -12.36 14.38 2.71
N ASN A 343 -12.46 15.56 3.32
CA ASN A 343 -13.72 16.28 3.55
C ASN A 343 -14.21 17.09 2.35
N GLU A 344 -13.37 17.31 1.32
CA GLU A 344 -13.80 17.94 0.09
C GLU A 344 -15.09 17.31 -0.42
N GLU A 345 -16.09 18.17 -0.72
CA GLU A 345 -17.37 17.70 -1.23
C GLU A 345 -17.19 16.80 -2.44
N ARG A 346 -17.61 15.56 -2.32
CA ARG A 346 -17.77 14.70 -3.48
C ARG A 346 -18.76 15.36 -4.41
N ILE A 347 -18.41 15.49 -5.68
CA ILE A 347 -19.43 15.66 -6.71
C ILE A 347 -20.38 14.48 -6.52
N LYS A 348 -21.59 14.76 -5.98
CA LYS A 348 -22.59 13.77 -5.54
C LYS A 348 -23.17 12.94 -6.70
N LYS A 349 -22.31 12.24 -7.42
CA LYS A 349 -22.74 11.22 -8.38
C LYS A 349 -22.35 9.88 -7.77
N SER A 350 -23.33 9.18 -7.21
CA SER A 350 -23.13 7.79 -6.82
C SER A 350 -22.60 7.02 -8.04
N VAL A 351 -21.35 6.58 -7.92
CA VAL A 351 -20.78 5.69 -8.93
C VAL A 351 -21.47 4.35 -8.78
N ILE A 352 -22.27 3.97 -9.76
CA ILE A 352 -22.80 2.62 -9.79
C ILE A 352 -21.68 1.75 -10.33
N LEU A 353 -21.05 0.94 -9.48
CA LEU A 353 -19.91 0.08 -9.84
C LEU A 353 -20.18 -0.82 -11.04
N SER A 354 -21.43 -1.27 -11.22
CA SER A 354 -21.85 -2.02 -12.40
C SER A 354 -21.75 -1.24 -13.72
N LYS A 355 -21.66 0.10 -13.67
CA LYS A 355 -21.45 0.97 -14.83
C LYS A 355 -19.99 1.24 -15.14
N ILE A 356 -19.05 0.78 -14.31
CA ILE A 356 -17.61 0.87 -14.59
C ILE A 356 -17.26 -0.19 -15.62
N THR A 357 -17.50 0.12 -16.87
CA THR A 357 -17.11 -0.69 -18.02
C THR A 357 -16.14 0.09 -18.88
N ARG A 358 -15.42 -0.60 -19.79
CA ARG A 358 -14.52 0.06 -20.72
C ARG A 358 -15.25 1.15 -21.52
N GLU A 359 -16.41 0.81 -22.08
CA GLU A 359 -17.21 1.73 -22.90
C GLU A 359 -17.60 2.97 -22.13
N ASN A 360 -18.01 2.82 -20.86
CA ASN A 360 -18.44 3.92 -20.02
C ASN A 360 -17.28 4.83 -19.62
N ILE A 361 -16.12 4.26 -19.27
CA ILE A 361 -14.90 5.02 -18.96
C ILE A 361 -14.38 5.76 -20.18
N PHE A 362 -14.27 5.07 -21.33
CA PHE A 362 -13.84 5.72 -22.57
C PHE A 362 -14.80 6.82 -23.02
N ALA A 363 -16.09 6.70 -22.67
CA ALA A 363 -17.08 7.76 -22.95
C ALA A 363 -16.81 9.06 -22.19
N LYS A 364 -16.07 9.03 -21.09
CA LYS A 364 -15.71 10.18 -20.26
C LYS A 364 -14.29 10.67 -20.47
N SER A 365 -13.49 9.92 -21.23
CA SER A 365 -12.13 10.27 -21.58
C SER A 365 -12.03 11.09 -22.85
N ARG A 366 -10.83 11.60 -23.15
CA ARG A 366 -10.51 12.24 -24.43
C ARG A 366 -10.62 11.28 -25.64
N PHE A 367 -10.71 9.97 -25.41
CA PHE A 367 -10.86 8.93 -26.42
C PHE A 367 -12.32 8.56 -26.74
N LYS A 368 -13.28 9.38 -26.31
CA LYS A 368 -14.73 9.11 -26.51
C LYS A 368 -15.12 8.84 -27.96
N GLU A 369 -14.41 9.42 -28.94
CA GLU A 369 -14.66 9.25 -30.36
C GLU A 369 -14.24 7.89 -30.91
N TYR A 370 -13.35 7.19 -30.19
CA TYR A 370 -12.90 5.84 -30.54
C TYR A 370 -13.87 4.73 -30.12
N LYS A 371 -15.07 5.09 -29.63
CA LYS A 371 -16.08 4.15 -29.12
C LYS A 371 -16.53 3.08 -30.12
N THR A 372 -16.50 3.39 -31.41
CA THR A 372 -17.09 2.55 -32.47
C THR A 372 -16.06 1.70 -33.21
N ASN A 373 -14.77 2.01 -33.12
CA ASN A 373 -13.74 1.40 -33.98
C ASN A 373 -12.59 0.72 -33.24
N ILE A 374 -12.64 0.58 -31.92
CA ILE A 374 -11.60 -0.16 -31.19
C ILE A 374 -11.97 -1.64 -31.19
N GLN A 375 -11.74 -2.33 -32.27
CA GLN A 375 -11.28 -3.70 -32.21
C GLN A 375 -9.92 -3.65 -31.54
N PHE A 376 -9.89 -3.92 -30.24
CA PHE A 376 -8.63 -4.19 -29.56
C PHE A 376 -8.01 -5.38 -30.27
N ASP A 377 -6.91 -5.14 -30.94
CA ASP A 377 -6.12 -6.21 -31.49
C ASP A 377 -5.74 -7.14 -30.34
N SER A 378 -6.37 -8.29 -30.29
CA SER A 378 -6.13 -9.31 -29.28
C SER A 378 -4.67 -9.78 -29.28
N SER A 379 -3.91 -9.45 -30.33
CA SER A 379 -2.47 -9.69 -30.40
C SER A 379 -1.67 -8.89 -29.37
N MET A 380 -2.16 -7.70 -28.94
CA MET A 380 -1.54 -6.95 -27.83
C MET A 380 -1.81 -7.58 -26.45
N MET A 381 -2.84 -8.39 -26.32
CA MET A 381 -3.20 -9.11 -25.09
C MET A 381 -2.61 -10.52 -25.03
N SER A 382 -2.23 -11.12 -26.16
CA SER A 382 -1.68 -12.48 -26.23
C SER A 382 -0.22 -12.60 -25.78
N GLY A 383 0.42 -11.49 -25.38
CA GLY A 383 1.77 -11.48 -24.81
C GLY A 383 1.87 -11.94 -23.37
N VAL A 384 0.75 -12.12 -22.67
CA VAL A 384 0.74 -12.69 -21.32
C VAL A 384 0.42 -14.17 -21.41
N LYS A 385 1.34 -14.95 -21.97
CA LYS A 385 1.45 -16.36 -21.58
C LYS A 385 1.94 -16.37 -20.14
N THR A 386 1.10 -16.81 -19.24
CA THR A 386 1.48 -17.27 -17.91
C THR A 386 2.50 -18.39 -18.03
N ASN A 387 3.76 -18.05 -18.16
CA ASN A 387 4.83 -19.00 -17.82
C ASN A 387 4.99 -18.89 -16.30
N ASN A 388 4.32 -19.81 -15.61
CA ASN A 388 4.76 -20.24 -14.30
C ASN A 388 6.23 -20.64 -14.40
N SER A 389 7.03 -19.95 -13.67
CA SER A 389 8.29 -20.30 -13.04
C SER A 389 9.34 -19.20 -13.18
N ASN A 390 9.82 -18.86 -12.04
CA ASN A 390 11.07 -18.20 -11.69
C ASN A 390 10.97 -16.73 -11.26
N ASN A 391 11.03 -16.60 -9.93
CA ASN A 391 11.75 -15.57 -9.15
C ASN A 391 12.11 -14.32 -9.97
N MET A 392 11.26 -13.33 -9.92
CA MET A 392 11.70 -11.96 -10.06
C MET A 392 11.38 -11.23 -8.77
N ASP A 393 12.40 -11.12 -7.92
CA ASP A 393 12.45 -10.07 -6.92
C ASP A 393 12.44 -8.74 -7.68
N PHE A 394 11.26 -8.15 -7.79
CA PHE A 394 11.14 -6.79 -8.28
C PHE A 394 11.66 -5.87 -7.20
N ILE A 395 12.85 -5.37 -7.40
CA ILE A 395 13.31 -4.16 -6.72
C ILE A 395 12.49 -3.01 -7.29
N ILE A 396 11.34 -2.74 -6.66
CA ILE A 396 10.64 -1.46 -6.84
C ILE A 396 11.37 -0.51 -5.89
N GLY A 397 12.34 0.20 -6.45
CA GLY A 397 12.96 1.34 -5.79
C GLY A 397 12.06 2.57 -5.88
#